data_412189dd3a00b710dc3c8cfddd2e5e1d
#
_entry.id   412189dd3a00b710dc3c8cfddd2e5e1d
#
_cell.length_a   1.000
_cell.length_b   1.000
_cell.length_c   1.000
_cell.angle_alpha   90.00
_cell.angle_beta   90.00
_cell.angle_gamma   90.00
#
_symmetry.space_group_name_H-M   'P 1'
#
loop_
_entity.id
_entity.type
_entity.pdbx_description
1 polymer ?
#
loop_
_entity_poly.entity_id
_entity_poly.type
_entity_poly.pdbx_seq_one_letter_code
_entity_poly.pdbx_strand_id
1 'polypeptide(L)'
;MKNIFGVLVLASAMWAMIGCSSSSTKEEQFEKEEKVEEMVDFYKGADISWVTELESKGQKFYNANGQERECTALMKEYGMNAIRLRVWVDPSKHDNWCNKEDVLVKAKRAKALGMEVMIDFHYSDWWADPAKQNIPASWKGHSYEEMKKDLANHTK
;
A
#
# COMPACT_ATOMS: atom_id res chain seq x y z
N MET A 1 41.32 8.89 50.94
CA MET A 1 42.76 8.47 50.99
C MET A 1 43.21 8.23 49.56
N LYS A 2 44.07 9.11 49.09
CA LYS A 2 45.34 8.89 48.39
C LYS A 2 45.19 8.22 47.02
N ASN A 3 45.68 8.67 45.95
CA ASN A 3 46.63 9.62 45.36
C ASN A 3 46.81 9.14 43.92
N ILE A 4 46.77 9.99 42.91
CA ILE A 4 47.79 10.91 42.31
C ILE A 4 48.73 10.22 41.32
N PHE A 5 48.99 10.97 40.20
CA PHE A 5 49.99 10.98 39.16
C PHE A 5 49.56 10.34 37.83
N GLY A 6 49.48 10.98 36.73
CA GLY A 6 50.23 12.14 36.20
C GLY A 6 51.39 11.72 35.33
N VAL A 7 51.30 11.91 34.02
CA VAL A 7 52.43 12.34 33.20
C VAL A 7 51.96 12.85 31.85
N LEU A 8 52.35 14.05 31.58
CA LEU A 8 52.28 14.83 30.37
C LEU A 8 53.49 14.48 29.49
N VAL A 9 53.33 14.26 28.21
CA VAL A 9 54.44 14.42 27.26
C VAL A 9 53.91 15.12 26.00
N LEU A 10 54.41 16.34 25.86
CA LEU A 10 54.39 17.14 24.65
C LEU A 10 55.48 16.69 23.68
N ALA A 11 55.16 16.56 22.41
CA ALA A 11 56.15 16.74 21.35
C ALA A 11 55.48 17.31 20.11
N SER A 12 55.83 18.53 19.84
CA SER A 12 55.55 19.31 18.65
C SER A 12 56.46 18.89 17.49
N ALA A 13 55.90 18.75 16.30
CA ALA A 13 56.66 18.95 15.07
C ALA A 13 55.76 19.56 13.99
N MET A 14 56.10 20.75 13.68
CA MET A 14 55.58 21.59 12.59
C MET A 14 56.30 21.19 11.29
N TRP A 15 55.56 20.96 10.22
CA TRP A 15 56.06 21.19 8.87
C TRP A 15 55.00 21.73 7.94
N ALA A 16 55.44 22.70 7.18
CA ALA A 16 54.63 23.60 6.39
C ALA A 16 54.39 23.11 4.95
N MET A 17 53.26 23.62 4.42
CA MET A 17 53.08 24.10 3.05
C MET A 17 53.46 23.17 1.88
N ILE A 18 52.48 22.86 1.03
CA ILE A 18 52.39 23.35 -0.34
C ILE A 18 50.93 23.13 -0.81
N GLY A 19 50.34 24.20 -1.34
CA GLY A 19 48.99 24.18 -1.91
C GLY A 19 48.96 23.53 -3.28
N CYS A 20 47.82 22.92 -3.58
CA CYS A 20 47.32 22.85 -4.95
C CYS A 20 45.79 22.83 -4.92
N SER A 21 45.24 23.81 -5.58
CA SER A 21 43.83 23.98 -5.87
C SER A 21 43.34 22.83 -6.73
N SER A 22 42.33 22.11 -6.28
CA SER A 22 41.42 21.41 -7.18
C SER A 22 40.03 21.34 -6.54
N SER A 23 39.09 21.85 -7.29
CA SER A 23 37.66 21.84 -7.03
C SER A 23 37.16 20.43 -6.69
N SER A 24 36.81 20.19 -5.43
CA SER A 24 36.07 19.01 -5.07
C SER A 24 34.59 19.31 -5.17
N THR A 25 34.00 18.79 -6.22
CA THR A 25 32.57 18.55 -6.32
C THR A 25 32.15 17.74 -5.09
N LYS A 26 31.27 18.31 -4.28
CA LYS A 26 30.60 17.56 -3.23
C LYS A 26 29.66 16.57 -3.94
N GLU A 27 30.06 15.33 -4.01
CA GLU A 27 29.14 14.22 -4.24
C GLU A 27 28.28 14.08 -2.96
N GLU A 28 27.08 14.58 -3.04
CA GLU A 28 26.02 14.19 -2.11
C GLU A 28 25.75 12.70 -2.36
N GLN A 29 26.31 11.84 -1.54
CA GLN A 29 25.87 10.46 -1.39
C GLN A 29 24.46 10.51 -0.80
N PHE A 30 23.45 10.45 -1.66
CA PHE A 30 22.14 9.99 -1.26
C PHE A 30 22.28 8.51 -0.89
N GLU A 31 22.42 8.23 0.40
CA GLU A 31 22.15 6.91 0.95
C GLU A 31 20.66 6.63 0.71
N LYS A 32 20.41 5.90 -0.37
CA LYS A 32 19.11 5.30 -0.62
C LYS A 32 18.97 4.20 0.43
N GLU A 33 18.27 4.48 1.52
CA GLU A 33 17.80 3.43 2.42
C GLU A 33 17.01 2.42 1.58
N GLU A 34 17.64 1.33 1.24
CA GLU A 34 17.02 0.18 0.65
C GLU A 34 16.08 -0.40 1.73
N LYS A 35 14.79 -0.03 1.63
CA LYS A 35 13.75 -0.62 2.46
C LYS A 35 13.77 -2.10 2.15
N VAL A 36 14.37 -2.91 3.02
CA VAL A 36 14.25 -4.37 2.98
C VAL A 36 12.76 -4.65 3.13
N GLU A 37 12.08 -4.95 2.02
CA GLU A 37 10.73 -5.47 2.06
C GLU A 37 10.80 -6.82 2.78
N GLU A 38 10.26 -6.86 3.99
CA GLU A 38 10.12 -8.09 4.76
C GLU A 38 9.28 -9.05 3.92
N MET A 39 9.92 -10.09 3.36
CA MET A 39 9.23 -11.09 2.54
C MET A 39 8.13 -11.74 3.36
N VAL A 40 6.89 -11.50 2.97
CA VAL A 40 5.73 -12.13 3.61
C VAL A 40 5.72 -13.61 3.23
N ASP A 41 6.04 -14.46 4.18
CA ASP A 41 6.14 -15.90 3.99
C ASP A 41 4.79 -16.55 3.64
N PHE A 42 3.69 -15.99 4.13
CA PHE A 42 2.34 -16.48 3.85
C PHE A 42 1.28 -15.38 3.99
N TYR A 43 0.44 -15.22 2.96
CA TYR A 43 -0.68 -14.28 2.99
C TYR A 43 -1.89 -14.88 3.71
N LYS A 44 -2.28 -14.25 4.82
CA LYS A 44 -3.52 -14.50 5.54
C LYS A 44 -4.47 -13.34 5.29
N GLY A 45 -5.50 -13.56 4.52
CA GLY A 45 -6.36 -12.46 4.12
C GLY A 45 -7.83 -12.80 3.99
N ALA A 46 -8.64 -11.76 3.80
CA ALA A 46 -10.06 -11.87 3.54
C ALA A 46 -10.49 -10.88 2.46
N ASP A 47 -11.58 -11.20 1.75
CA ASP A 47 -12.29 -10.25 0.90
C ASP A 47 -13.22 -9.40 1.77
N ILE A 48 -12.96 -8.10 1.82
CA ILE A 48 -13.76 -7.12 2.56
C ILE A 48 -14.33 -6.05 1.61
N SER A 49 -14.57 -6.41 0.36
CA SER A 49 -15.03 -5.48 -0.69
C SER A 49 -16.31 -4.72 -0.32
N TRP A 50 -17.16 -5.29 0.55
CA TRP A 50 -18.42 -4.70 0.97
C TRP A 50 -18.34 -3.79 2.21
N VAL A 51 -17.16 -3.62 2.79
CA VAL A 51 -17.05 -2.97 4.11
C VAL A 51 -17.61 -1.56 4.13
N THR A 52 -17.32 -0.73 3.13
CA THR A 52 -17.79 0.66 3.02
C THR A 52 -19.31 0.75 2.85
N GLU A 53 -19.90 -0.17 2.08
CA GLU A 53 -21.36 -0.27 1.95
C GLU A 53 -22.01 -0.69 3.26
N LEU A 54 -21.46 -1.68 3.96
CA LEU A 54 -21.97 -2.11 5.26
C LEU A 54 -21.90 -0.99 6.31
N GLU A 55 -20.77 -0.28 6.35
CA GLU A 55 -20.57 0.88 7.23
C GLU A 55 -21.59 1.99 6.94
N SER A 56 -21.85 2.29 5.67
CA SER A 56 -22.85 3.31 5.27
C SER A 56 -24.27 2.95 5.71
N LYS A 57 -24.56 1.66 5.86
CA LYS A 57 -25.82 1.12 6.38
C LYS A 57 -25.82 1.01 7.92
N GLY A 58 -24.79 1.51 8.59
CA GLY A 58 -24.70 1.51 10.06
C GLY A 58 -24.20 0.19 10.65
N GLN A 59 -23.70 -0.75 9.83
CA GLN A 59 -23.11 -1.98 10.35
C GLN A 59 -21.88 -1.67 11.19
N LYS A 60 -21.81 -2.26 12.39
CA LYS A 60 -20.69 -2.16 13.31
C LYS A 60 -19.98 -3.50 13.44
N PHE A 61 -18.69 -3.44 13.66
CA PHE A 61 -17.85 -4.62 13.86
C PHE A 61 -17.25 -4.58 15.27
N TYR A 62 -17.11 -5.74 15.89
CA TYR A 62 -16.67 -5.84 17.29
C TYR A 62 -15.60 -6.94 17.41
N ASN A 63 -14.60 -6.67 18.25
CA ASN A 63 -13.64 -7.72 18.61
C ASN A 63 -14.22 -8.70 19.65
N ALA A 64 -13.43 -9.70 20.02
CA ALA A 64 -13.85 -10.74 20.98
C ALA A 64 -14.22 -10.18 22.37
N ASN A 65 -13.76 -8.98 22.72
CA ASN A 65 -14.06 -8.31 23.98
C ASN A 65 -15.29 -7.38 23.88
N GLY A 66 -16.03 -7.41 22.77
CA GLY A 66 -17.20 -6.57 22.54
C GLY A 66 -16.88 -5.09 22.27
N GLN A 67 -15.64 -4.74 21.96
CA GLN A 67 -15.24 -3.38 21.62
C GLN A 67 -15.41 -3.14 20.12
N GLU A 68 -16.06 -2.02 19.77
CA GLU A 68 -16.22 -1.60 18.38
C GLU A 68 -14.85 -1.34 17.74
N ARG A 69 -14.66 -1.82 16.51
CA ARG A 69 -13.47 -1.67 15.70
C ARG A 69 -13.85 -1.36 14.25
N GLU A 70 -12.99 -0.62 13.57
CA GLU A 70 -13.03 -0.56 12.10
C GLU A 70 -12.67 -1.93 11.53
N CYS A 71 -13.37 -2.36 10.46
CA CYS A 71 -13.28 -3.74 9.96
C CYS A 71 -11.86 -4.13 9.54
N THR A 72 -11.15 -3.26 8.82
CA THR A 72 -9.78 -3.56 8.37
C THR A 72 -8.81 -3.67 9.55
N ALA A 73 -8.98 -2.80 10.55
CA ALA A 73 -8.21 -2.87 11.79
C ALA A 73 -8.50 -4.15 12.57
N LEU A 74 -9.76 -4.59 12.59
CA LEU A 74 -10.18 -5.84 13.20
C LEU A 74 -9.53 -7.05 12.50
N MET A 75 -9.48 -7.07 11.18
CA MET A 75 -8.78 -8.12 10.42
C MET A 75 -7.29 -8.17 10.78
N LYS A 76 -6.64 -7.00 10.89
CA LYS A 76 -5.24 -6.91 11.36
C LYS A 76 -5.07 -7.42 12.78
N GLU A 77 -5.98 -7.05 13.70
CA GLU A 77 -5.98 -7.53 15.11
C GLU A 77 -6.04 -9.06 15.18
N TYR A 78 -6.78 -9.71 14.27
CA TYR A 78 -6.85 -11.17 14.15
C TYR A 78 -5.70 -11.80 13.35
N GLY A 79 -4.65 -11.04 13.06
CA GLY A 79 -3.42 -11.55 12.45
C GLY A 79 -3.47 -11.69 10.93
N MET A 80 -4.43 -11.06 10.27
CA MET A 80 -4.42 -10.94 8.81
C MET A 80 -3.37 -9.93 8.37
N ASN A 81 -2.68 -10.23 7.27
CA ASN A 81 -1.66 -9.39 6.67
C ASN A 81 -1.99 -8.94 5.25
N ALA A 82 -3.15 -9.37 4.72
CA ALA A 82 -3.61 -9.02 3.38
C ALA A 82 -5.14 -8.84 3.33
N ILE A 83 -5.60 -8.04 2.38
CA ILE A 83 -7.02 -7.97 2.00
C ILE A 83 -7.18 -8.12 0.50
N ARG A 84 -8.31 -8.67 0.06
CA ARG A 84 -8.75 -8.68 -1.32
C ARG A 84 -9.85 -7.66 -1.51
N LEU A 85 -9.77 -6.87 -2.58
CA LEU A 85 -10.76 -5.84 -2.93
C LEU A 85 -11.16 -6.02 -4.39
N ARG A 86 -12.44 -6.22 -4.62
CA ARG A 86 -13.03 -6.26 -5.96
C ARG A 86 -13.22 -4.85 -6.49
N VAL A 87 -12.98 -4.67 -7.79
CA VAL A 87 -13.29 -3.44 -8.52
C VAL A 87 -14.12 -3.74 -9.76
N TRP A 88 -15.20 -2.99 -9.97
CA TRP A 88 -16.06 -3.00 -11.16
C TRP A 88 -15.77 -1.81 -12.06
N VAL A 89 -16.17 -1.91 -13.34
CA VAL A 89 -15.93 -0.86 -14.35
C VAL A 89 -16.84 0.34 -14.10
N ASP A 90 -18.15 0.13 -14.05
CA ASP A 90 -19.14 1.18 -13.78
C ASP A 90 -20.29 0.64 -12.91
N PRO A 91 -20.13 0.61 -11.58
CA PRO A 91 -21.18 0.19 -10.67
C PRO A 91 -22.18 1.30 -10.32
N SER A 92 -22.38 2.31 -11.17
CA SER A 92 -23.25 3.47 -10.90
C SER A 92 -24.70 3.09 -10.60
N LYS A 93 -25.19 1.98 -11.14
CA LYS A 93 -26.51 1.41 -10.83
C LYS A 93 -26.60 0.75 -9.46
N HIS A 94 -25.51 0.67 -8.74
CA HIS A 94 -25.34 0.02 -7.44
C HIS A 94 -24.63 0.94 -6.46
N ASP A 95 -25.02 2.23 -6.44
CA ASP A 95 -24.53 3.27 -5.54
C ASP A 95 -23.02 3.48 -5.58
N ASN A 96 -22.38 3.10 -6.68
CA ASN A 96 -20.93 3.18 -6.91
C ASN A 96 -20.06 2.35 -5.94
N TRP A 97 -20.63 1.42 -5.18
CA TRP A 97 -19.82 0.52 -4.35
C TRP A 97 -18.88 -0.31 -5.22
N CYS A 98 -17.66 -0.45 -4.76
CA CYS A 98 -16.58 -1.12 -5.49
C CYS A 98 -16.20 -0.46 -6.84
N ASN A 99 -16.48 0.83 -7.02
CA ASN A 99 -15.81 1.62 -8.04
C ASN A 99 -14.35 1.93 -7.61
N LYS A 100 -13.57 2.56 -8.47
CA LYS A 100 -12.16 2.90 -8.21
C LYS A 100 -11.98 3.73 -6.94
N GLU A 101 -12.84 4.71 -6.72
CA GLU A 101 -12.78 5.65 -5.58
C GLU A 101 -13.03 4.93 -4.26
N ASP A 102 -14.06 4.08 -4.22
CA ASP A 102 -14.41 3.29 -3.06
C ASP A 102 -13.34 2.24 -2.73
N VAL A 103 -12.80 1.57 -3.74
CA VAL A 103 -11.69 0.63 -3.57
C VAL A 103 -10.45 1.33 -3.04
N LEU A 104 -10.15 2.55 -3.53
CA LEU A 104 -9.01 3.33 -3.06
C LEU A 104 -9.12 3.71 -1.57
N VAL A 105 -10.32 4.01 -1.07
CA VAL A 105 -10.56 4.26 0.36
C VAL A 105 -10.16 3.03 1.19
N LYS A 106 -10.66 1.86 0.81
CA LYS A 106 -10.36 0.58 1.50
C LYS A 106 -8.88 0.20 1.43
N ALA A 107 -8.27 0.36 0.24
CA ALA A 107 -6.86 0.09 0.04
C ALA A 107 -5.96 0.99 0.91
N LYS A 108 -6.28 2.28 1.02
CA LYS A 108 -5.54 3.20 1.89
C LYS A 108 -5.63 2.80 3.36
N ARG A 109 -6.80 2.34 3.84
CA ARG A 109 -6.96 1.83 5.22
C ARG A 109 -6.03 0.64 5.47
N ALA A 110 -6.02 -0.32 4.55
CA ALA A 110 -5.17 -1.50 4.66
C ALA A 110 -3.67 -1.16 4.63
N LYS A 111 -3.24 -0.32 3.70
CA LYS A 111 -1.82 0.10 3.61
C LYS A 111 -1.38 0.89 4.84
N ALA A 112 -2.24 1.71 5.44
CA ALA A 112 -1.95 2.41 6.70
C ALA A 112 -1.71 1.46 7.88
N LEU A 113 -2.26 0.24 7.81
CA LEU A 113 -2.05 -0.83 8.79
C LEU A 113 -0.90 -1.79 8.41
N GLY A 114 -0.15 -1.49 7.36
CA GLY A 114 0.92 -2.37 6.86
C GLY A 114 0.41 -3.69 6.31
N MET A 115 -0.81 -3.71 5.74
CA MET A 115 -1.38 -4.90 5.09
C MET A 115 -1.15 -4.85 3.57
N GLU A 116 -0.98 -6.02 2.97
CA GLU A 116 -0.98 -6.14 1.52
C GLU A 116 -2.40 -6.07 0.94
N VAL A 117 -2.48 -5.62 -0.32
CA VAL A 117 -3.77 -5.44 -1.01
C VAL A 117 -3.74 -6.18 -2.33
N MET A 118 -4.67 -7.12 -2.49
CA MET A 118 -4.95 -7.78 -3.75
C MET A 118 -6.16 -7.12 -4.40
N ILE A 119 -6.00 -6.63 -5.62
CA ILE A 119 -7.11 -6.09 -6.41
C ILE A 119 -7.66 -7.18 -7.33
N ASP A 120 -8.97 -7.42 -7.22
CA ASP A 120 -9.71 -8.34 -8.05
C ASP A 120 -10.49 -7.57 -9.11
N PHE A 121 -9.93 -7.47 -10.31
CA PHE A 121 -10.53 -6.74 -11.43
C PHE A 121 -11.68 -7.54 -12.05
N HIS A 122 -12.90 -7.05 -11.85
CA HIS A 122 -14.07 -7.52 -12.60
C HIS A 122 -14.25 -6.61 -13.82
N TYR A 123 -14.04 -7.14 -14.99
CA TYR A 123 -14.27 -6.45 -16.28
C TYR A 123 -15.76 -6.46 -16.63
N SER A 124 -16.56 -5.99 -15.71
CA SER A 124 -18.01 -5.93 -15.73
C SER A 124 -18.48 -4.79 -14.82
N ASP A 125 -19.71 -4.33 -15.00
CA ASP A 125 -20.33 -3.31 -14.14
C ASP A 125 -20.91 -3.90 -12.86
N TRP A 126 -21.00 -5.22 -12.78
CA TRP A 126 -21.55 -5.97 -11.66
C TRP A 126 -20.96 -7.37 -11.63
N TRP A 127 -21.53 -8.25 -10.81
CA TRP A 127 -21.05 -9.60 -10.63
C TRP A 127 -20.78 -10.32 -11.95
N ALA A 128 -19.58 -10.82 -12.10
CA ALA A 128 -19.17 -11.75 -13.14
C ALA A 128 -18.86 -13.11 -12.49
N ASP A 129 -19.33 -14.18 -13.10
CA ASP A 129 -19.09 -15.56 -12.72
C ASP A 129 -19.00 -16.43 -13.98
N PRO A 130 -18.67 -17.73 -13.91
CA PRO A 130 -18.57 -18.58 -15.10
C PRO A 130 -19.80 -18.60 -16.00
N ALA A 131 -20.99 -18.32 -15.44
CA ALA A 131 -22.26 -18.27 -16.20
C ALA A 131 -22.63 -16.85 -16.66
N LYS A 132 -21.96 -15.82 -16.14
CA LYS A 132 -22.28 -14.40 -16.41
C LYS A 132 -21.01 -13.63 -16.70
N GLN A 133 -20.69 -13.48 -17.97
CA GLN A 133 -19.54 -12.73 -18.48
C GLN A 133 -20.05 -11.50 -19.24
N ASN A 134 -20.72 -10.59 -18.54
CA ASN A 134 -21.33 -9.41 -19.16
C ASN A 134 -20.26 -8.36 -19.48
N ILE A 135 -20.18 -7.95 -20.74
CA ILE A 135 -19.35 -6.82 -21.15
C ILE A 135 -19.90 -5.54 -20.48
N PRO A 136 -19.04 -4.67 -19.92
CA PRO A 136 -19.46 -3.38 -19.40
C PRO A 136 -20.29 -2.58 -20.40
N ALA A 137 -21.28 -1.86 -19.90
CA ALA A 137 -22.20 -1.12 -20.79
C ALA A 137 -21.45 -0.10 -21.66
N SER A 138 -20.42 0.54 -21.11
CA SER A 138 -19.56 1.51 -21.81
C SER A 138 -18.67 0.88 -22.89
N TRP A 139 -18.45 -0.44 -22.86
CA TRP A 139 -17.60 -1.14 -23.84
C TRP A 139 -18.41 -1.84 -24.92
N LYS A 140 -19.73 -1.81 -24.85
CA LYS A 140 -20.59 -2.43 -25.86
C LYS A 140 -20.42 -1.77 -27.22
N GLY A 141 -20.21 -2.58 -28.25
CA GLY A 141 -20.00 -2.11 -29.61
C GLY A 141 -18.57 -1.68 -29.95
N HIS A 142 -17.67 -1.69 -28.96
CA HIS A 142 -16.25 -1.44 -29.21
C HIS A 142 -15.61 -2.59 -30.03
N SER A 143 -14.70 -2.22 -30.91
CA SER A 143 -13.84 -3.17 -31.61
C SER A 143 -12.88 -3.85 -30.64
N TYR A 144 -12.22 -4.91 -31.08
CA TYR A 144 -11.21 -5.62 -30.28
C TYR A 144 -10.10 -4.68 -29.79
N GLU A 145 -9.61 -3.78 -30.63
CA GLU A 145 -8.54 -2.85 -30.26
C GLU A 145 -9.00 -1.77 -29.25
N GLU A 146 -10.26 -1.36 -29.33
CA GLU A 146 -10.88 -0.47 -28.34
C GLU A 146 -11.05 -1.18 -26.99
N MET A 147 -11.58 -2.41 -26.99
CA MET A 147 -11.72 -3.20 -25.75
C MET A 147 -10.37 -3.49 -25.08
N LYS A 148 -9.30 -3.70 -25.83
CA LYS A 148 -7.94 -3.80 -25.25
C LYS A 148 -7.52 -2.54 -24.53
N LYS A 149 -7.84 -1.36 -25.07
CA LYS A 149 -7.55 -0.08 -24.42
C LYS A 149 -8.41 0.11 -23.17
N ASP A 150 -9.69 -0.23 -23.23
CA ASP A 150 -10.60 -0.14 -22.10
C ASP A 150 -10.12 -1.02 -20.93
N LEU A 151 -9.77 -2.26 -21.23
CA LEU A 151 -9.22 -3.19 -20.24
C LEU A 151 -7.92 -2.64 -19.64
N ALA A 152 -7.00 -2.16 -20.44
CA ALA A 152 -5.75 -1.57 -19.97
C ALA A 152 -5.99 -0.32 -19.13
N ASN A 153 -6.98 0.50 -19.47
CA ASN A 153 -7.33 1.70 -18.71
C ASN A 153 -7.97 1.37 -17.36
N HIS A 154 -8.81 0.33 -17.32
CA HIS A 154 -9.42 -0.12 -16.07
C HIS A 154 -8.41 -0.76 -15.11
N THR A 155 -7.35 -1.37 -15.65
CA THR A 155 -6.33 -2.08 -14.86
C THR A 155 -5.22 -1.16 -14.32
N LYS A 156 -5.11 0.07 -14.82
CA LYS A 156 -4.12 1.08 -14.37
C LYS A 156 -4.60 1.87 -13.16
#